data_63bd3234dcdb599daa59e1aa6b776b00
#
_entry.id   63bd3234dcdb599daa59e1aa6b776b00
#
_cell.length_a   1.000
_cell.length_b   1.000
_cell.length_c   1.000
_cell.angle_alpha   90.00
_cell.angle_beta   90.00
_cell.angle_gamma   90.00
#
_symmetry.space_group_name_H-M   'P 1'
#
loop_
_entity.id
_entity.type
_entity.pdbx_description
1 polymer ?
#
loop_
_entity_poly.entity_id
_entity_poly.type
_entity_poly.pdbx_seq_one_letter_code
_entity_poly.pdbx_strand_id
1 'polypeptide(L)'
;MATKSSIHIKPCNITSSEAHNRRTPEYMRNIGDSKIYIVPELSADNEQWINPSFGNVALQTHYDNIKRMVKEKTGRAMQEKERERKGKNGKIIKVAGCSPIREGVLLIKADTTLNDLRRFCDICEQRWGITPIQIFIHKDEGHWLPGEPDAGDKESFKIGDRWFKPNYHAHIVFDWMNHDTGKSCKLNDNDMMEIQTSASEILEMERGQSKAETGKEHLERNDFILEKQKSELRNLDTVMRYKEYQVKCAEQEVQEAESITQALRDEALQKEKQSEMLDKAISDKRSKLNKEKGNQLLGAVADLSLIHI
;
A
#
# COMPACT_ATOMS: atom_id res chain seq x y z
N MET A 1 -11.02 -5.21 8.64
CA MET A 1 -11.19 -6.51 7.92
C MET A 1 -10.36 -7.54 8.67
N ALA A 2 -10.88 -8.74 8.88
CA ALA A 2 -10.10 -9.81 9.50
C ALA A 2 -8.85 -10.09 8.66
N THR A 3 -7.71 -10.26 9.32
CA THR A 3 -6.44 -10.59 8.66
C THR A 3 -6.56 -11.99 8.04
N LYS A 4 -6.25 -12.12 6.75
CA LYS A 4 -6.29 -13.41 6.05
C LYS A 4 -5.01 -14.19 6.30
N SER A 5 -5.14 -15.49 6.55
CA SER A 5 -4.00 -16.40 6.63
C SER A 5 -3.35 -16.56 5.26
N SER A 6 -2.03 -16.51 5.22
CA SER A 6 -1.24 -16.88 4.05
C SER A 6 0.11 -17.44 4.47
N ILE A 7 0.56 -18.50 3.81
CA ILE A 7 1.91 -19.05 3.99
C ILE A 7 2.67 -19.04 2.67
N HIS A 8 3.90 -18.55 2.71
CA HIS A 8 4.82 -18.59 1.58
C HIS A 8 6.07 -19.37 1.96
N ILE A 9 6.31 -20.51 1.28
CA ILE A 9 7.44 -21.40 1.56
C ILE A 9 8.46 -21.30 0.44
N LYS A 10 9.69 -20.95 0.78
CA LYS A 10 10.80 -20.79 -0.18
C LYS A 10 12.10 -21.44 0.34
N PRO A 11 13.11 -21.64 -0.53
CA PRO A 11 14.45 -22.01 -0.09
C PRO A 11 14.94 -21.09 1.02
N CYS A 12 15.41 -21.65 2.14
CA CYS A 12 15.91 -20.87 3.26
C CYS A 12 17.30 -20.29 2.95
N ASN A 13 17.48 -18.99 3.16
CA ASN A 13 18.81 -18.42 3.27
C ASN A 13 19.29 -18.61 4.71
N ILE A 14 20.03 -19.68 4.93
CA ILE A 14 20.36 -20.20 6.27
C ILE A 14 20.90 -19.10 7.19
N THR A 15 21.90 -18.34 6.73
CA THR A 15 22.57 -17.34 7.57
C THR A 15 21.66 -16.14 7.88
N SER A 16 20.99 -15.58 6.87
CA SER A 16 20.15 -14.39 7.08
C SER A 16 18.85 -14.73 7.79
N SER A 17 18.24 -15.88 7.50
CA SER A 17 17.02 -16.33 8.19
C SER A 17 17.28 -16.61 9.66
N GLU A 18 18.34 -17.34 10.00
CA GLU A 18 18.66 -17.60 11.39
C GLU A 18 18.94 -16.34 12.19
N ALA A 19 19.72 -15.40 11.61
CA ALA A 19 20.03 -14.12 12.26
C ALA A 19 18.76 -13.27 12.49
N HIS A 20 17.87 -13.22 11.48
CA HIS A 20 16.59 -12.52 11.56
C HIS A 20 15.66 -13.17 12.60
N ASN A 21 15.45 -14.48 12.50
CA ASN A 21 14.49 -15.20 13.33
C ASN A 21 14.86 -15.19 14.80
N ARG A 22 16.15 -15.27 15.12
CA ARG A 22 16.67 -15.22 16.49
C ARG A 22 16.92 -13.80 17.01
N ARG A 23 16.70 -12.75 16.20
CA ARG A 23 17.03 -11.36 16.59
C ARG A 23 18.45 -11.25 17.14
N THR A 24 19.42 -11.83 16.41
CA THR A 24 20.81 -11.81 16.92
C THR A 24 21.28 -10.38 17.17
N PRO A 25 22.11 -10.13 18.19
CA PRO A 25 22.59 -8.77 18.48
C PRO A 25 23.30 -8.11 17.30
N GLU A 26 23.98 -8.90 16.47
CA GLU A 26 24.61 -8.40 15.25
C GLU A 26 23.57 -7.99 14.20
N TYR A 27 22.55 -8.81 13.98
CA TYR A 27 21.45 -8.50 13.09
C TYR A 27 20.75 -7.22 13.53
N MET A 28 20.40 -7.10 14.82
CA MET A 28 19.74 -5.92 15.37
C MET A 28 20.56 -4.65 15.23
N ARG A 29 21.89 -4.71 15.39
CA ARG A 29 22.79 -3.56 15.16
C ARG A 29 22.86 -3.16 13.67
N ASN A 30 22.78 -4.12 12.76
CA ASN A 30 22.95 -3.89 11.32
C ASN A 30 21.64 -3.49 10.61
N ILE A 31 20.49 -3.61 11.27
CA ILE A 31 19.18 -3.21 10.69
C ILE A 31 19.15 -1.71 10.36
N GLY A 32 19.79 -0.86 11.21
CA GLY A 32 19.86 0.59 11.04
C GLY A 32 18.49 1.28 11.03
N ASP A 33 18.49 2.59 11.07
CA ASP A 33 17.28 3.42 11.11
C ASP A 33 16.39 3.31 9.86
N SER A 34 16.92 2.79 8.76
CA SER A 34 16.18 2.61 7.50
C SER A 34 15.17 1.47 7.52
N LYS A 35 15.23 0.58 8.51
CA LYS A 35 14.32 -0.56 8.67
C LYS A 35 13.51 -0.45 9.97
N ILE A 36 12.79 0.65 10.12
CA ILE A 36 12.00 1.02 11.32
C ILE A 36 10.77 0.11 11.54
N TYR A 37 10.71 -1.04 10.91
CA TYR A 37 9.59 -1.96 11.05
C TYR A 37 9.73 -2.93 12.22
N ILE A 38 10.90 -3.03 12.85
CA ILE A 38 11.11 -3.78 14.09
C ILE A 38 11.12 -2.80 15.26
N VAL A 39 10.31 -3.09 16.27
CA VAL A 39 10.22 -2.34 17.52
C VAL A 39 10.88 -3.17 18.61
N PRO A 40 12.14 -2.86 19.01
CA PRO A 40 12.91 -3.68 19.93
C PRO A 40 12.23 -3.92 21.28
N GLU A 41 11.44 -2.96 21.75
CA GLU A 41 10.69 -3.04 23.01
C GLU A 41 9.64 -4.16 22.99
N LEU A 42 9.14 -4.53 21.81
CA LEU A 42 8.17 -5.60 21.62
C LEU A 42 8.83 -6.97 21.39
N SER A 43 10.16 -7.03 21.20
CA SER A 43 10.86 -8.29 20.95
C SER A 43 10.80 -9.27 22.12
N ALA A 44 10.48 -8.78 23.32
CA ALA A 44 10.25 -9.64 24.49
C ALA A 44 9.01 -10.54 24.34
N ASP A 45 8.05 -10.14 23.49
CA ASP A 45 6.81 -10.88 23.23
C ASP A 45 6.98 -11.94 22.11
N ASN A 46 8.15 -11.98 21.47
CA ASN A 46 8.48 -12.98 20.47
C ASN A 46 8.62 -14.37 21.13
N GLU A 47 8.14 -15.38 20.44
CA GLU A 47 8.16 -16.75 20.91
C GLU A 47 8.97 -17.64 19.99
N GLN A 48 9.57 -18.69 20.51
CA GLN A 48 10.30 -19.68 19.71
C GLN A 48 10.09 -21.11 20.19
N TRP A 49 10.11 -22.02 19.25
CA TRP A 49 10.18 -23.45 19.51
C TRP A 49 11.23 -24.08 18.59
N ILE A 50 12.09 -24.90 19.19
CA ILE A 50 13.08 -25.70 18.47
C ILE A 50 12.69 -27.15 18.63
N ASN A 51 12.65 -27.88 17.53
CA ASN A 51 12.32 -29.28 17.56
C ASN A 51 13.39 -30.07 18.36
N PRO A 52 13.02 -30.74 19.46
CA PRO A 52 13.97 -31.45 20.30
C PRO A 52 14.76 -32.53 19.55
N SER A 53 14.18 -33.15 18.53
CA SER A 53 14.83 -34.18 17.72
C SER A 53 16.05 -33.70 16.94
N PHE A 54 16.09 -32.39 16.62
CA PHE A 54 17.23 -31.79 15.92
C PHE A 54 18.21 -31.07 16.87
N GLY A 55 17.77 -30.75 18.10
CA GLY A 55 18.54 -29.99 19.07
C GLY A 55 18.66 -28.49 18.70
N ASN A 56 19.11 -27.70 19.64
CA ASN A 56 19.31 -26.25 19.44
C ASN A 56 20.70 -25.95 18.87
N VAL A 57 20.92 -26.34 17.62
CA VAL A 57 22.15 -26.10 16.87
C VAL A 57 21.88 -25.12 15.72
N ALA A 58 22.94 -24.52 15.18
CA ALA A 58 22.82 -23.63 14.04
C ALA A 58 22.23 -24.34 12.81
N LEU A 59 21.43 -23.62 12.01
CA LEU A 59 20.84 -24.18 10.76
C LEU A 59 21.92 -24.66 9.79
N GLN A 60 23.10 -24.06 9.78
CA GLN A 60 24.24 -24.54 9.00
C GLN A 60 24.65 -25.97 9.41
N THR A 61 24.63 -26.29 10.70
CA THR A 61 24.90 -27.65 11.19
C THR A 61 23.86 -28.67 10.70
N HIS A 62 22.58 -28.28 10.69
CA HIS A 62 21.53 -29.12 10.10
C HIS A 62 21.76 -29.33 8.61
N TYR A 63 22.08 -28.29 7.88
CA TYR A 63 22.39 -28.38 6.46
C TYR A 63 23.54 -29.37 6.19
N ASP A 64 24.62 -29.28 6.95
CA ASP A 64 25.78 -30.17 6.80
C ASP A 64 25.45 -31.61 7.19
N ASN A 65 24.61 -31.83 8.19
CA ASN A 65 24.09 -33.13 8.56
C ASN A 65 23.25 -33.74 7.43
N ILE A 66 22.35 -32.95 6.82
CA ILE A 66 21.56 -33.37 5.66
C ILE A 66 22.47 -33.76 4.48
N LYS A 67 23.50 -32.99 4.18
CA LYS A 67 24.47 -33.34 3.12
C LYS A 67 25.13 -34.68 3.36
N ARG A 68 25.52 -34.95 4.60
CA ARG A 68 26.11 -36.21 5.01
C ARG A 68 25.13 -37.34 4.84
N MET A 69 23.92 -37.21 5.37
CA MET A 69 22.82 -38.17 5.24
C MET A 69 22.52 -38.50 3.78
N VAL A 70 22.39 -37.48 2.90
CA VAL A 70 22.16 -37.68 1.46
C VAL A 70 23.27 -38.52 0.83
N LYS A 71 24.53 -38.27 1.15
CA LYS A 71 25.67 -39.03 0.65
C LYS A 71 25.63 -40.49 1.14
N GLU A 72 25.31 -40.70 2.40
CA GLU A 72 25.19 -42.05 3.01
C GLU A 72 24.06 -42.85 2.36
N LYS A 73 22.87 -42.27 2.23
CA LYS A 73 21.68 -42.93 1.70
C LYS A 73 21.71 -43.16 0.19
N THR A 74 22.29 -42.22 -0.58
CA THR A 74 22.24 -42.26 -2.04
C THR A 74 23.55 -42.66 -2.71
N GLY A 75 24.64 -42.70 -1.96
CA GLY A 75 26.00 -42.89 -2.48
C GLY A 75 26.55 -41.71 -3.28
N ARG A 76 25.82 -40.59 -3.34
CA ARG A 76 26.16 -39.41 -4.14
C ARG A 76 26.11 -38.13 -3.32
N ALA A 77 26.99 -37.17 -3.67
CA ALA A 77 26.93 -35.88 -3.05
C ALA A 77 25.61 -35.18 -3.42
N MET A 78 25.07 -34.42 -2.47
CA MET A 78 23.91 -33.56 -2.72
C MET A 78 24.23 -32.51 -3.82
N GLN A 79 23.31 -32.34 -4.77
CA GLN A 79 23.47 -31.34 -5.81
C GLN A 79 23.06 -29.97 -5.27
N GLU A 80 24.01 -29.12 -4.92
CA GLU A 80 23.74 -27.81 -4.31
C GLU A 80 23.51 -26.71 -5.35
N LYS A 81 24.14 -26.82 -6.54
CA LYS A 81 24.08 -25.80 -7.59
C LYS A 81 23.16 -26.20 -8.73
N GLU A 82 22.60 -25.23 -9.40
CA GLU A 82 21.91 -25.43 -10.67
C GLU A 82 22.85 -26.12 -11.66
N ARG A 83 22.32 -27.04 -12.45
CA ARG A 83 23.03 -27.67 -13.54
C ARG A 83 22.17 -27.76 -14.80
N GLU A 84 22.81 -27.80 -15.94
CA GLU A 84 22.16 -28.07 -17.21
C GLU A 84 22.22 -29.56 -17.57
N ARG A 85 21.16 -30.06 -18.15
CA ARG A 85 21.13 -31.39 -18.75
C ARG A 85 20.40 -31.38 -20.09
N LYS A 86 20.79 -32.24 -21.00
CA LYS A 86 20.03 -32.46 -22.24
C LYS A 86 18.77 -33.28 -21.94
N GLY A 87 17.62 -32.75 -22.31
CA GLY A 87 16.36 -33.47 -22.29
C GLY A 87 16.26 -34.52 -23.40
N LYS A 88 15.24 -35.39 -23.40
CA LYS A 88 15.02 -36.43 -24.40
C LYS A 88 14.87 -35.86 -25.83
N ASN A 89 14.43 -34.63 -25.98
CA ASN A 89 14.25 -33.88 -27.24
C ASN A 89 15.46 -33.03 -27.62
N GLY A 90 16.61 -33.23 -27.00
CA GLY A 90 17.86 -32.50 -27.26
C GLY A 90 17.90 -31.08 -26.67
N LYS A 91 16.79 -30.56 -26.10
CA LYS A 91 16.75 -29.23 -25.44
C LYS A 91 17.52 -29.26 -24.15
N ILE A 92 18.22 -28.17 -23.86
CA ILE A 92 18.89 -27.95 -22.56
C ILE A 92 17.82 -27.64 -21.51
N ILE A 93 17.82 -28.40 -20.42
CA ILE A 93 16.93 -28.23 -19.28
C ILE A 93 17.81 -27.82 -18.10
N LYS A 94 17.48 -26.69 -17.48
CA LYS A 94 18.06 -26.27 -16.21
C LYS A 94 17.41 -27.03 -15.06
N VAL A 95 18.23 -27.64 -14.23
CA VAL A 95 17.80 -28.37 -13.04
C VAL A 95 18.32 -27.63 -11.82
N ALA A 96 17.42 -27.09 -11.05
CA ALA A 96 17.75 -26.35 -9.84
C ALA A 96 18.54 -27.23 -8.83
N GLY A 97 19.34 -26.58 -8.01
CA GLY A 97 19.99 -27.23 -6.87
C GLY A 97 18.96 -27.70 -5.84
N CYS A 98 19.38 -28.64 -5.00
CA CYS A 98 18.60 -29.09 -3.86
C CYS A 98 18.52 -27.98 -2.82
N SER A 99 17.32 -27.70 -2.34
CA SER A 99 17.06 -26.81 -1.21
C SER A 99 16.53 -27.66 -0.06
N PRO A 100 17.41 -28.26 0.74
CA PRO A 100 17.03 -29.23 1.76
C PRO A 100 16.35 -28.57 2.97
N ILE A 101 16.61 -27.29 3.20
CA ILE A 101 15.96 -26.48 4.23
C ILE A 101 15.13 -25.41 3.54
N ARG A 102 13.88 -25.30 3.93
CA ARG A 102 12.96 -24.27 3.44
C ARG A 102 12.35 -23.49 4.59
N GLU A 103 12.03 -22.25 4.34
CA GLU A 103 11.39 -21.38 5.32
C GLU A 103 10.01 -20.96 4.81
N GLY A 104 9.01 -21.14 5.66
CA GLY A 104 7.66 -20.66 5.48
C GLY A 104 7.42 -19.41 6.33
N VAL A 105 6.97 -18.32 5.69
CA VAL A 105 6.46 -17.14 6.41
C VAL A 105 4.94 -17.23 6.41
N LEU A 106 4.36 -17.32 7.60
CA LEU A 106 2.92 -17.53 7.83
C LEU A 106 2.34 -16.31 8.55
N LEU A 107 1.36 -15.65 7.95
CA LEU A 107 0.58 -14.60 8.62
C LEU A 107 -0.32 -15.23 9.68
N ILE A 108 -0.31 -14.65 10.89
CA ILE A 108 -1.01 -15.15 12.06
C ILE A 108 -1.83 -14.03 12.72
N LYS A 109 -2.68 -14.40 13.69
CA LYS A 109 -3.40 -13.46 14.58
C LYS A 109 -2.54 -13.12 15.80
N ALA A 110 -2.91 -12.06 16.51
CA ALA A 110 -2.25 -11.64 17.76
C ALA A 110 -2.29 -12.74 18.85
N ASP A 111 -3.36 -13.53 18.88
CA ASP A 111 -3.61 -14.59 19.85
C ASP A 111 -3.13 -15.99 19.40
N THR A 112 -2.52 -16.09 18.23
CA THR A 112 -1.93 -17.34 17.76
C THR A 112 -0.79 -17.80 18.68
N THR A 113 -0.82 -19.07 19.08
CA THR A 113 0.17 -19.66 19.99
C THR A 113 1.15 -20.57 19.29
N LEU A 114 2.29 -20.83 19.92
CA LEU A 114 3.22 -21.89 19.46
C LEU A 114 2.55 -23.25 19.34
N ASN A 115 1.56 -23.56 20.18
CA ASN A 115 0.86 -24.83 20.12
C ASN A 115 0.00 -24.97 18.85
N ASP A 116 -0.62 -23.89 18.38
CA ASP A 116 -1.37 -23.89 17.12
C ASP A 116 -0.42 -24.13 15.94
N LEU A 117 0.72 -23.47 15.94
CA LEU A 117 1.74 -23.64 14.90
C LEU A 117 2.35 -25.04 14.92
N ARG A 118 2.53 -25.64 16.09
CA ARG A 118 3.00 -27.03 16.19
C ARG A 118 1.97 -28.00 15.63
N ARG A 119 0.68 -27.82 15.94
CA ARG A 119 -0.40 -28.64 15.34
C ARG A 119 -0.40 -28.52 13.81
N PHE A 120 -0.20 -27.33 13.28
CA PHE A 120 -0.04 -27.14 11.84
C PHE A 120 1.18 -27.89 11.30
N CYS A 121 2.31 -27.80 11.98
CA CYS A 121 3.53 -28.52 11.60
C CYS A 121 3.37 -30.03 11.67
N ASP A 122 2.67 -30.56 12.68
CA ASP A 122 2.37 -32.00 12.79
C ASP A 122 1.59 -32.51 11.56
N ILE A 123 0.64 -31.70 11.06
CA ILE A 123 -0.06 -32.03 9.81
C ILE A 123 0.88 -31.99 8.60
N CYS A 124 1.78 -31.01 8.53
CA CYS A 124 2.75 -30.91 7.46
C CYS A 124 3.67 -32.13 7.41
N GLU A 125 4.13 -32.59 8.57
CA GLU A 125 4.98 -33.77 8.67
C GLU A 125 4.21 -35.06 8.30
N GLN A 126 3.01 -35.24 8.84
CA GLN A 126 2.20 -36.45 8.59
C GLN A 126 1.74 -36.56 7.14
N ARG A 127 1.33 -35.46 6.50
CA ARG A 127 0.76 -35.51 5.13
C ARG A 127 1.79 -35.39 4.04
N TRP A 128 2.85 -34.62 4.23
CA TRP A 128 3.81 -34.29 3.18
C TRP A 128 5.25 -34.65 3.50
N GLY A 129 5.51 -35.16 4.72
CA GLY A 129 6.84 -35.59 5.15
C GLY A 129 7.85 -34.47 5.33
N ILE A 130 7.37 -33.23 5.47
CA ILE A 130 8.22 -32.06 5.73
C ILE A 130 8.27 -31.81 7.24
N THR A 131 9.44 -31.97 7.83
CA THR A 131 9.60 -31.93 9.29
C THR A 131 9.99 -30.55 9.78
N PRO A 132 9.29 -29.97 10.77
CA PRO A 132 9.65 -28.67 11.30
C PRO A 132 10.95 -28.76 12.12
N ILE A 133 11.89 -27.86 11.85
CA ILE A 133 13.13 -27.70 12.63
C ILE A 133 12.95 -26.65 13.71
N GLN A 134 12.40 -25.49 13.34
CA GLN A 134 12.26 -24.31 14.19
C GLN A 134 10.99 -23.55 13.85
N ILE A 135 10.38 -22.94 14.88
CA ILE A 135 9.25 -22.01 14.76
C ILE A 135 9.60 -20.75 15.54
N PHE A 136 9.40 -19.60 14.92
CA PHE A 136 9.53 -18.28 15.55
C PHE A 136 8.27 -17.47 15.31
N ILE A 137 7.69 -16.94 16.36
CA ILE A 137 6.60 -15.96 16.28
C ILE A 137 7.20 -14.57 16.47
N HIS A 138 6.96 -13.70 15.50
CA HIS A 138 7.35 -12.30 15.56
C HIS A 138 6.14 -11.42 15.85
N LYS A 139 6.18 -10.74 16.99
CA LYS A 139 5.20 -9.75 17.45
C LYS A 139 5.75 -8.32 17.44
N ASP A 140 7.02 -8.18 17.11
CA ASP A 140 7.80 -6.94 17.13
C ASP A 140 7.92 -6.25 15.77
N GLU A 141 7.33 -6.80 14.73
CA GLU A 141 7.36 -6.21 13.38
C GLU A 141 6.04 -5.54 13.00
N GLY A 142 6.14 -4.48 12.21
CA GLY A 142 4.98 -3.76 11.72
C GLY A 142 5.36 -2.52 10.92
N HIS A 143 4.48 -1.54 10.90
CA HIS A 143 4.75 -0.26 10.27
C HIS A 143 4.10 0.90 11.04
N TRP A 144 4.74 2.05 10.96
CA TRP A 144 4.24 3.27 11.56
C TRP A 144 3.18 3.90 10.67
N LEU A 145 2.06 4.29 11.28
CA LEU A 145 0.99 4.99 10.57
C LEU A 145 1.26 6.50 10.57
N PRO A 146 0.88 7.21 9.50
CA PRO A 146 1.05 8.66 9.42
C PRO A 146 0.09 9.43 10.34
N GLY A 147 -0.93 8.79 10.88
CA GLY A 147 -1.97 9.36 11.74
C GLY A 147 -2.77 8.30 12.45
N GLU A 148 -3.90 8.69 13.01
CA GLU A 148 -4.82 7.78 13.70
C GLU A 148 -5.39 6.74 12.71
N PRO A 149 -5.45 5.45 13.11
CA PRO A 149 -6.00 4.40 12.26
C PRO A 149 -7.53 4.57 12.09
N ASP A 150 -8.06 3.97 11.03
CA ASP A 150 -9.50 3.92 10.80
C ASP A 150 -10.24 3.23 11.97
N ALA A 151 -11.48 3.65 12.24
CA ALA A 151 -12.30 3.12 13.34
C ALA A 151 -12.52 1.59 13.32
N GLY A 152 -12.30 0.95 12.17
CA GLY A 152 -12.36 -0.51 12.01
C GLY A 152 -11.03 -1.24 12.27
N ASP A 153 -9.94 -0.53 12.47
CA ASP A 153 -8.63 -1.10 12.78
C ASP A 153 -8.49 -1.28 14.30
N LYS A 154 -8.61 -2.52 14.75
CA LYS A 154 -8.53 -2.90 16.17
C LYS A 154 -7.14 -3.41 16.57
N GLU A 155 -6.23 -3.56 15.62
CA GLU A 155 -4.91 -4.14 15.85
C GLU A 155 -3.85 -3.07 16.08
N SER A 156 -4.05 -1.87 15.52
CA SER A 156 -3.10 -0.77 15.71
C SER A 156 -3.17 -0.16 17.09
N PHE A 157 -2.02 0.16 17.66
CA PHE A 157 -1.87 0.76 18.98
C PHE A 157 -0.81 1.86 19.01
N LYS A 158 -0.82 2.68 20.06
CA LYS A 158 0.17 3.74 20.24
C LYS A 158 1.42 3.22 20.92
N ILE A 159 2.57 3.63 20.39
CA ILE A 159 3.88 3.53 21.05
C ILE A 159 4.41 4.97 21.16
N GLY A 160 4.44 5.52 22.37
CA GLY A 160 4.65 6.96 22.59
C GLY A 160 3.57 7.78 21.88
N ASP A 161 3.97 8.72 21.03
CA ASP A 161 3.05 9.61 20.30
C ASP A 161 2.68 9.10 18.89
N ARG A 162 3.16 7.93 18.49
CA ARG A 162 2.98 7.39 17.13
C ARG A 162 2.11 6.16 17.14
N TRP A 163 1.29 6.02 16.09
CA TRP A 163 0.52 4.82 15.84
C TRP A 163 1.36 3.77 15.12
N PHE A 164 1.30 2.54 15.63
CA PHE A 164 1.97 1.37 15.07
C PHE A 164 0.95 0.32 14.67
N LYS A 165 1.07 -0.20 13.46
CA LYS A 165 0.28 -1.34 12.98
C LYS A 165 1.16 -2.57 12.95
N PRO A 166 0.92 -3.55 13.83
CA PRO A 166 1.70 -4.78 13.88
C PRO A 166 1.48 -5.64 12.64
N ASN A 167 2.47 -6.44 12.31
CA ASN A 167 2.42 -7.46 11.28
C ASN A 167 2.79 -8.80 11.93
N TYR A 168 1.81 -9.42 12.58
CA TYR A 168 2.01 -10.69 13.26
C TYR A 168 2.26 -11.81 12.25
N HIS A 169 3.40 -12.48 12.38
CA HIS A 169 3.76 -13.58 11.50
C HIS A 169 4.65 -14.58 12.21
N ALA A 170 4.69 -15.80 11.65
CA ALA A 170 5.59 -16.84 12.11
C ALA A 170 6.54 -17.26 10.99
N HIS A 171 7.79 -17.48 11.36
CA HIS A 171 8.77 -18.15 10.52
C HIS A 171 8.85 -19.62 10.94
N ILE A 172 8.61 -20.51 9.99
CA ILE A 172 8.68 -21.96 10.20
C ILE A 172 9.76 -22.51 9.28
N VAL A 173 10.81 -23.05 9.88
CA VAL A 173 11.91 -23.66 9.13
C VAL A 173 11.69 -25.16 9.06
N PHE A 174 11.65 -25.71 7.85
CA PHE A 174 11.40 -27.11 7.58
C PHE A 174 12.62 -27.81 7.01
N ASP A 175 12.86 -29.05 7.45
CA ASP A 175 13.62 -30.05 6.71
C ASP A 175 12.74 -30.59 5.58
N TRP A 176 13.21 -30.45 4.36
CA TRP A 176 12.49 -30.82 3.14
C TRP A 176 12.97 -32.15 2.56
N MET A 177 13.62 -32.98 3.40
CA MET A 177 14.22 -34.22 2.97
C MET A 177 13.55 -35.44 3.62
N ASN A 178 13.39 -36.49 2.84
CA ASN A 178 13.04 -37.81 3.38
C ASN A 178 14.34 -38.50 3.82
N HIS A 179 14.50 -38.66 5.12
CA HIS A 179 15.71 -39.22 5.74
C HIS A 179 15.92 -40.74 5.49
N ASP A 180 14.85 -41.48 5.13
CA ASP A 180 14.98 -42.90 4.80
C ASP A 180 15.62 -43.10 3.44
N THR A 181 15.29 -42.22 2.49
CA THR A 181 15.71 -42.34 1.10
C THR A 181 16.81 -41.38 0.69
N GLY A 182 17.10 -40.36 1.48
CA GLY A 182 18.02 -39.26 1.15
C GLY A 182 17.53 -38.37 -0.01
N LYS A 183 16.24 -38.41 -0.31
CA LYS A 183 15.65 -37.62 -1.41
C LYS A 183 14.83 -36.46 -0.88
N SER A 184 14.75 -35.38 -1.67
CA SER A 184 13.88 -34.25 -1.36
C SER A 184 12.40 -34.65 -1.45
N CYS A 185 11.59 -34.18 -0.50
CA CYS A 185 10.14 -34.27 -0.58
C CYS A 185 9.67 -33.46 -1.82
N LYS A 186 8.78 -34.09 -2.58
CA LYS A 186 8.26 -33.51 -3.82
C LYS A 186 6.82 -33.12 -3.61
N LEU A 187 6.59 -31.84 -3.47
CA LEU A 187 5.27 -31.26 -3.37
C LEU A 187 4.95 -30.56 -4.69
N ASN A 188 3.70 -30.71 -5.12
CA ASN A 188 3.15 -30.04 -6.29
C ASN A 188 2.30 -28.83 -5.86
N ASP A 189 1.73 -28.10 -6.83
CA ASP A 189 0.95 -26.90 -6.57
C ASP A 189 -0.33 -27.20 -5.75
N ASN A 190 -0.94 -28.40 -5.92
CA ASN A 190 -2.10 -28.80 -5.11
C ASN A 190 -1.70 -29.03 -3.66
N ASP A 191 -0.55 -29.69 -3.42
CA ASP A 191 -0.03 -29.86 -2.07
C ASP A 191 0.20 -28.52 -1.38
N MET A 192 0.77 -27.56 -2.11
CA MET A 192 0.99 -26.19 -1.58
C MET A 192 -0.34 -25.46 -1.31
N MET A 193 -1.37 -25.67 -2.11
CA MET A 193 -2.72 -25.15 -1.84
C MET A 193 -3.36 -25.80 -0.60
N GLU A 194 -3.16 -27.09 -0.40
CA GLU A 194 -3.66 -27.80 0.78
C GLU A 194 -2.94 -27.37 2.07
N ILE A 195 -1.63 -27.13 2.01
CA ILE A 195 -0.86 -26.54 3.12
C ILE A 195 -1.45 -25.18 3.50
N GLN A 196 -1.74 -24.35 2.52
CA GLN A 196 -2.38 -23.04 2.74
C GLN A 196 -3.77 -23.17 3.40
N THR A 197 -4.56 -24.14 2.97
CA THR A 197 -5.89 -24.42 3.54
C THR A 197 -5.75 -24.92 4.97
N SER A 198 -4.87 -25.88 5.23
CA SER A 198 -4.62 -26.42 6.58
C SER A 198 -4.14 -25.33 7.56
N ALA A 199 -3.31 -24.37 7.09
CA ALA A 199 -2.90 -23.24 7.91
C ALA A 199 -4.11 -22.38 8.31
N SER A 200 -5.00 -22.06 7.37
CA SER A 200 -6.19 -21.25 7.65
C SER A 200 -7.18 -21.93 8.61
N GLU A 201 -7.37 -23.23 8.45
CA GLU A 201 -8.26 -24.03 9.30
C GLU A 201 -7.74 -24.09 10.75
N ILE A 202 -6.45 -24.39 10.95
CA ILE A 202 -5.85 -24.49 12.28
C ILE A 202 -5.83 -23.15 13.01
N LEU A 203 -5.54 -22.07 12.27
CA LEU A 203 -5.49 -20.72 12.83
C LEU A 203 -6.88 -20.08 12.96
N GLU A 204 -7.93 -20.74 12.48
CA GLU A 204 -9.28 -20.19 12.42
C GLU A 204 -9.30 -18.80 11.79
N MET A 205 -8.61 -18.68 10.64
CA MET A 205 -8.48 -17.45 9.87
C MET A 205 -9.10 -17.63 8.49
N GLU A 206 -9.58 -16.53 7.89
CA GLU A 206 -10.00 -16.57 6.49
C GLU A 206 -8.80 -16.90 5.60
N ARG A 207 -8.96 -17.86 4.68
CA ARG A 207 -7.91 -18.23 3.74
C ARG A 207 -7.64 -17.10 2.76
N GLY A 208 -6.38 -16.79 2.53
CA GLY A 208 -5.97 -15.90 1.43
C GLY A 208 -6.36 -16.47 0.06
N GLN A 209 -6.57 -15.60 -0.91
CA GLN A 209 -6.94 -15.99 -2.28
C GLN A 209 -5.80 -16.77 -2.94
N SER A 210 -6.15 -17.80 -3.68
CA SER A 210 -5.17 -18.60 -4.43
C SER A 210 -4.69 -17.88 -5.69
N LYS A 211 -3.50 -18.26 -6.18
CA LYS A 211 -2.99 -17.81 -7.49
C LYS A 211 -3.94 -18.18 -8.62
N ALA A 212 -4.60 -19.33 -8.53
CA ALA A 212 -5.58 -19.79 -9.54
C ALA A 212 -6.79 -18.84 -9.62
N GLU A 213 -7.21 -18.26 -8.50
CA GLU A 213 -8.33 -17.31 -8.44
C GLU A 213 -7.92 -15.89 -8.87
N THR A 214 -6.74 -15.45 -8.47
CA THR A 214 -6.30 -14.08 -8.70
C THR A 214 -5.51 -13.87 -10.00
N GLY A 215 -4.93 -14.94 -10.55
CA GLY A 215 -3.97 -14.87 -11.66
C GLY A 215 -2.66 -14.14 -11.30
N LYS A 216 -2.50 -13.71 -10.05
CA LYS A 216 -1.34 -12.93 -9.60
C LYS A 216 -0.25 -13.85 -9.07
N GLU A 217 0.99 -13.55 -9.41
CA GLU A 217 2.15 -14.19 -8.80
C GLU A 217 2.46 -13.56 -7.44
N HIS A 218 3.05 -14.36 -6.56
CA HIS A 218 3.60 -13.83 -5.32
C HIS A 218 4.74 -12.87 -5.65
N LEU A 219 4.66 -11.66 -5.11
CA LEU A 219 5.74 -10.68 -5.23
C LEU A 219 6.62 -10.76 -3.98
N GLU A 220 7.91 -10.74 -4.19
CA GLU A 220 8.85 -10.52 -3.08
C GLU A 220 8.59 -9.13 -2.48
N ARG A 221 8.96 -8.95 -1.20
CA ARG A 221 8.62 -7.74 -0.43
C ARG A 221 8.93 -6.43 -1.16
N ASN A 222 10.11 -6.34 -1.77
CA ASN A 222 10.53 -5.11 -2.47
C ASN A 222 9.69 -4.86 -3.72
N ASP A 223 9.36 -5.90 -4.48
CA ASP A 223 8.52 -5.81 -5.67
C ASP A 223 7.07 -5.45 -5.28
N PHE A 224 6.57 -6.02 -4.18
CA PHE A 224 5.26 -5.67 -3.63
C PHE A 224 5.19 -4.19 -3.22
N ILE A 225 6.20 -3.70 -2.49
CA ILE A 225 6.30 -2.29 -2.10
C ILE A 225 6.33 -1.40 -3.34
N LEU A 226 7.15 -1.76 -4.33
CA LEU A 226 7.28 -1.00 -5.58
C LEU A 226 5.95 -0.95 -6.35
N GLU A 227 5.25 -2.07 -6.49
CA GLU A 227 3.95 -2.11 -7.17
C GLU A 227 2.87 -1.33 -6.40
N LYS A 228 2.88 -1.37 -5.08
CA LYS A 228 2.00 -0.55 -4.23
C LYS A 228 2.27 0.93 -4.46
N GLN A 229 3.53 1.38 -4.41
CA GLN A 229 3.91 2.76 -4.66
C GLN A 229 3.52 3.23 -6.07
N LYS A 230 3.73 2.41 -7.10
CA LYS A 230 3.29 2.71 -8.48
C LYS A 230 1.77 2.85 -8.56
N SER A 231 1.03 2.03 -7.84
CA SER A 231 -0.44 2.13 -7.79
C SER A 231 -0.90 3.41 -7.11
N GLU A 232 -0.28 3.77 -6.00
CA GLU A 232 -0.54 5.03 -5.27
C GLU A 232 -0.23 6.25 -6.14
N LEU A 233 0.90 6.25 -6.85
CA LEU A 233 1.27 7.32 -7.79
C LEU A 233 0.25 7.47 -8.92
N ARG A 234 -0.23 6.36 -9.49
CA ARG A 234 -1.30 6.41 -10.54
C ARG A 234 -2.60 6.99 -10.01
N ASN A 235 -2.98 6.64 -8.78
CA ASN A 235 -4.17 7.21 -8.15
C ASN A 235 -4.01 8.71 -7.89
N LEU A 236 -2.83 9.13 -7.41
CA LEU A 236 -2.51 10.54 -7.18
C LEU A 236 -2.54 11.36 -8.48
N ASP A 237 -1.96 10.83 -9.56
CA ASP A 237 -2.00 11.46 -10.89
C ASP A 237 -3.45 11.64 -11.38
N THR A 238 -4.30 10.65 -11.17
CA THR A 238 -5.74 10.75 -11.51
C THR A 238 -6.43 11.83 -10.70
N VAL A 239 -6.17 11.93 -9.40
CA VAL A 239 -6.74 12.98 -8.53
C VAL A 239 -6.22 14.36 -8.93
N MET A 240 -4.94 14.49 -9.26
CA MET A 240 -4.35 15.74 -9.71
C MET A 240 -5.01 16.22 -11.01
N ARG A 241 -5.14 15.35 -12.02
CA ARG A 241 -5.82 15.69 -13.29
C ARG A 241 -7.26 16.14 -13.08
N TYR A 242 -7.98 15.50 -12.16
CA TYR A 242 -9.34 15.91 -11.82
C TYR A 242 -9.37 17.30 -11.18
N LYS A 243 -8.44 17.60 -10.27
CA LYS A 243 -8.33 18.93 -9.66
C LYS A 243 -7.93 20.00 -10.66
N GLU A 244 -6.99 19.71 -11.55
CA GLU A 244 -6.61 20.62 -12.66
C GLU A 244 -7.82 20.96 -13.55
N TYR A 245 -8.63 19.94 -13.85
CA TYR A 245 -9.89 20.16 -14.60
C TYR A 245 -10.85 21.08 -13.83
N GLN A 246 -11.03 20.86 -12.52
CA GLN A 246 -11.89 21.74 -11.68
C GLN A 246 -11.39 23.18 -11.65
N VAL A 247 -10.08 23.38 -11.50
CA VAL A 247 -9.48 24.73 -11.54
C VAL A 247 -9.75 25.39 -12.88
N LYS A 248 -9.55 24.68 -14.00
CA LYS A 248 -9.82 25.22 -15.33
C LYS A 248 -11.29 25.60 -15.54
N CYS A 249 -12.24 24.82 -15.04
CA CYS A 249 -13.66 25.18 -15.07
C CYS A 249 -13.94 26.44 -14.26
N ALA A 250 -13.40 26.55 -13.05
CA ALA A 250 -13.57 27.73 -12.21
C ALA A 250 -12.94 28.97 -12.83
N GLU A 251 -11.79 28.87 -13.48
CA GLU A 251 -11.17 29.99 -14.23
C GLU A 251 -12.05 30.45 -15.40
N GLN A 252 -12.70 29.53 -16.11
CA GLN A 252 -13.66 29.90 -17.17
C GLN A 252 -14.89 30.62 -16.62
N GLU A 253 -15.46 30.16 -15.51
CA GLU A 253 -16.60 30.82 -14.85
C GLU A 253 -16.24 32.23 -14.39
N VAL A 254 -15.04 32.41 -13.84
CA VAL A 254 -14.54 33.77 -13.45
C VAL A 254 -14.40 34.66 -14.66
N GLN A 255 -13.82 34.17 -15.76
CA GLN A 255 -13.64 34.94 -16.99
C GLN A 255 -14.99 35.36 -17.62
N GLU A 256 -15.99 34.49 -17.61
CA GLU A 256 -17.35 34.77 -18.04
C GLU A 256 -18.00 35.85 -17.15
N ALA A 257 -17.87 35.76 -15.83
CA ALA A 257 -18.39 36.72 -14.87
C ALA A 257 -17.73 38.11 -15.03
N GLU A 258 -16.41 38.14 -15.28
CA GLU A 258 -15.68 39.38 -15.56
C GLU A 258 -16.18 40.05 -16.86
N SER A 259 -16.39 39.25 -17.92
CA SER A 259 -16.91 39.78 -19.20
C SER A 259 -18.32 40.39 -19.07
N ILE A 260 -19.20 39.70 -18.31
CA ILE A 260 -20.55 40.22 -18.00
C ILE A 260 -20.47 41.52 -17.18
N THR A 261 -19.60 41.54 -16.19
CA THR A 261 -19.40 42.72 -15.34
C THR A 261 -18.89 43.93 -16.16
N GLN A 262 -17.98 43.68 -17.09
CA GLN A 262 -17.50 44.75 -17.99
C GLN A 262 -18.61 45.26 -18.92
N ALA A 263 -19.40 44.39 -19.51
CA ALA A 263 -20.52 44.76 -20.35
C ALA A 263 -21.57 45.63 -19.60
N LEU A 264 -21.86 45.26 -18.33
CA LEU A 264 -22.77 46.05 -17.48
C LEU A 264 -22.20 47.45 -17.13
N ARG A 265 -20.89 47.57 -16.90
CA ARG A 265 -20.21 48.84 -16.68
C ARG A 265 -20.30 49.74 -17.91
N ASP A 266 -20.08 49.19 -19.09
CA ASP A 266 -20.15 49.92 -20.35
C ASP A 266 -21.58 50.40 -20.63
N GLU A 267 -22.59 49.58 -20.36
CA GLU A 267 -24.01 49.98 -20.46
C GLU A 267 -24.37 51.09 -19.46
N ALA A 268 -23.91 50.99 -18.21
CA ALA A 268 -24.13 52.00 -17.19
C ALA A 268 -23.52 53.37 -17.63
N LEU A 269 -22.30 53.36 -18.16
CA LEU A 269 -21.63 54.54 -18.65
C LEU A 269 -22.37 55.19 -19.84
N GLN A 270 -22.92 54.36 -20.73
CA GLN A 270 -23.75 54.88 -21.85
C GLN A 270 -25.04 55.52 -21.33
N LYS A 271 -25.72 54.92 -20.35
CA LYS A 271 -26.93 55.50 -19.73
C LYS A 271 -26.63 56.80 -19.01
N GLU A 272 -25.50 56.92 -18.33
CA GLU A 272 -25.06 58.18 -17.68
C GLU A 272 -24.85 59.29 -18.69
N LYS A 273 -24.12 59.00 -19.78
CA LYS A 273 -23.95 60.02 -20.88
C LYS A 273 -25.29 60.44 -21.51
N GLN A 274 -26.21 59.49 -21.68
CA GLN A 274 -27.55 59.79 -22.22
C GLN A 274 -28.35 60.69 -21.26
N SER A 275 -28.26 60.42 -19.95
CA SER A 275 -28.88 61.24 -18.91
C SER A 275 -28.33 62.67 -18.92
N GLU A 276 -27.00 62.83 -18.97
CA GLU A 276 -26.35 64.15 -19.06
C GLU A 276 -26.78 64.93 -20.31
N MET A 277 -26.87 64.25 -21.44
CA MET A 277 -27.37 64.90 -22.69
C MET A 277 -28.83 65.36 -22.56
N LEU A 278 -29.66 64.56 -21.90
CA LEU A 278 -31.07 64.86 -21.67
C LEU A 278 -31.21 66.04 -20.72
N ASP A 279 -30.46 66.08 -19.63
CA ASP A 279 -30.45 67.17 -18.65
C ASP A 279 -30.00 68.47 -19.28
N LYS A 280 -28.99 68.42 -20.15
CA LYS A 280 -28.56 69.62 -20.93
C LYS A 280 -29.66 70.11 -21.88
N ALA A 281 -30.32 69.17 -22.60
CA ALA A 281 -31.42 69.54 -23.50
C ALA A 281 -32.62 70.11 -22.75
N ILE A 282 -32.93 69.59 -21.55
CA ILE A 282 -33.99 70.16 -20.68
C ILE A 282 -33.60 71.57 -20.20
N SER A 283 -32.35 71.74 -19.77
CA SER A 283 -31.84 73.10 -19.35
C SER A 283 -31.93 74.12 -20.48
N ASP A 284 -31.51 73.74 -21.70
CA ASP A 284 -31.58 74.62 -22.89
C ASP A 284 -33.03 75.00 -23.25
N LYS A 285 -33.96 74.01 -23.18
CA LYS A 285 -35.38 74.24 -23.41
C LYS A 285 -35.97 75.20 -22.34
N ARG A 286 -35.63 74.98 -21.06
CA ARG A 286 -36.06 75.86 -19.96
C ARG A 286 -35.55 77.31 -20.14
N SER A 287 -34.28 77.47 -20.55
CA SER A 287 -33.68 78.74 -20.83
C SER A 287 -34.40 79.47 -21.98
N LYS A 288 -34.72 78.74 -23.08
CA LYS A 288 -35.50 79.34 -24.21
C LYS A 288 -36.90 79.74 -23.78
N LEU A 289 -37.60 78.92 -23.04
CA LEU A 289 -38.95 79.22 -22.55
C LEU A 289 -38.99 80.48 -21.64
N ASN A 290 -37.98 80.60 -20.76
CA ASN A 290 -37.86 81.76 -19.88
C ASN A 290 -37.57 83.07 -20.66
N LYS A 291 -36.78 82.99 -21.73
CA LYS A 291 -36.55 84.13 -22.62
C LYS A 291 -37.82 84.48 -23.36
N GLU A 292 -38.59 83.55 -23.89
CA GLU A 292 -39.87 83.80 -24.55
C GLU A 292 -40.90 84.44 -23.61
N LYS A 293 -41.04 83.91 -22.38
CA LYS A 293 -41.91 84.47 -21.35
C LYS A 293 -41.45 85.89 -20.94
N GLY A 294 -40.15 86.15 -20.82
CA GLY A 294 -39.62 87.48 -20.57
C GLY A 294 -39.93 88.45 -21.69
N ASN A 295 -39.79 88.01 -22.94
CA ASN A 295 -40.14 88.82 -24.10
C ASN A 295 -41.66 89.11 -24.21
N GLN A 296 -42.51 88.13 -23.87
CA GLN A 296 -43.97 88.32 -23.82
C GLN A 296 -44.36 89.27 -22.70
N LEU A 297 -43.73 89.23 -21.52
CA LEU A 297 -43.96 90.20 -20.46
C LEU A 297 -43.49 91.62 -20.83
N LEU A 298 -42.32 91.72 -21.48
CA LEU A 298 -41.82 93.04 -21.99
C LEU A 298 -42.73 93.61 -23.08
N GLY A 299 -43.25 92.75 -23.97
CA GLY A 299 -44.26 93.18 -24.97
C GLY A 299 -45.57 93.71 -24.34
N ALA A 300 -46.09 92.92 -23.34
CA ALA A 300 -47.31 93.34 -22.62
C ALA A 300 -47.12 94.64 -21.79
N VAL A 301 -45.91 94.82 -21.25
CA VAL A 301 -45.60 96.12 -20.57
C VAL A 301 -45.48 97.28 -21.56
N ALA A 302 -44.92 97.06 -22.76
CA ALA A 302 -44.86 98.07 -23.83
C ALA A 302 -46.25 98.43 -24.36
N ASP A 303 -47.15 97.47 -24.54
CA ASP A 303 -48.56 97.71 -24.96
C ASP A 303 -49.33 98.44 -23.90
N LEU A 304 -49.10 98.21 -22.59
CA LEU A 304 -49.70 98.97 -21.51
C LEU A 304 -49.19 100.41 -21.41
N SER A 305 -47.96 100.69 -21.82
CA SER A 305 -47.40 102.06 -21.83
C SER A 305 -47.91 102.90 -23.02
N LEU A 306 -48.42 102.27 -24.08
CA LEU A 306 -49.05 102.96 -25.23
C LEU A 306 -50.51 103.31 -25.02
N ILE A 307 -51.15 102.84 -23.92
CA ILE A 307 -52.55 103.15 -23.60
C ILE A 307 -52.67 104.39 -22.68
N HIS A 308 -51.54 104.93 -22.22
CA HIS A 308 -51.48 106.08 -21.35
C HIS A 308 -50.83 107.35 -22.00
N ILE A 309 -51.15 107.64 -23.29
CA ILE A 309 -50.92 108.95 -23.90
C ILE A 309 -52.22 109.45 -24.45
#